data_289c2eb38bed1ee0134916bb37271044
#
_entry.id   289c2eb38bed1ee0134916bb37271044
#
_cell.length_a   1.000
_cell.length_b   1.000
_cell.length_c   1.000
_cell.angle_alpha   90.00
_cell.angle_beta   90.00
_cell.angle_gamma   90.00
#
_symmetry.space_group_name_H-M   'P 1'
#
loop_
_entity.id
_entity.type
_entity.pdbx_description
1 polymer ?
#
loop_
_entity_poly.entity_id
_entity_poly.type
_entity_poly.pdbx_seq_one_letter_code
_entity_poly.pdbx_strand_id
1 'polypeptide(L)'
;EEALPKEVVVSVERIGVTRASTAKVLPPEIVKRSTIPPTAIKATRTWHKFAVPVTPNGRPMIAIVFDDLGIDKSRTRRAIALPGPMSMSFLTYANRVIEQIDAAREAGHEIWMHVPMEPSSRSIDPGPKVLLRGASRKELARNLEWSLDRFDGYVGINNHMGSRFTAHLPGMQVVMSELDRRGLAFLDSVTSGQSQGRKAAIAAGVDFAIRNIFIDHQNDVVIINQQLAKIEALARKQGHAIAIGHPRERTLQAMAPWLEGIEKRGFQLVPISTLLQQQTQE
;
A
#
# COMPACT_ATOMS: atom_id res chain seq x y z
N GLU A 1 -46.15 -27.26 15.67
CA GLU A 1 -46.62 -27.89 14.38
C GLU A 1 -46.96 -26.77 13.42
N GLU A 2 -46.00 -26.37 12.59
CA GLU A 2 -46.28 -25.52 11.46
C GLU A 2 -45.39 -25.93 10.26
N ALA A 3 -46.07 -26.17 9.14
CA ALA A 3 -45.60 -26.94 8.00
C ALA A 3 -44.65 -26.19 7.11
N LEU A 4 -43.66 -26.90 6.50
CA LEU A 4 -42.75 -26.46 5.44
C LEU A 4 -43.51 -26.24 4.11
N PRO A 5 -43.17 -25.22 3.31
CA PRO A 5 -43.75 -25.05 1.98
C PRO A 5 -43.05 -25.91 0.91
N LYS A 6 -43.87 -26.39 -0.02
CA LYS A 6 -43.63 -27.36 -1.09
C LYS A 6 -42.68 -26.84 -2.18
N GLU A 7 -41.88 -27.76 -2.70
CA GLU A 7 -41.04 -27.61 -3.91
C GLU A 7 -41.87 -27.19 -5.14
N VAL A 8 -41.34 -26.23 -5.90
CA VAL A 8 -41.81 -25.85 -7.24
C VAL A 8 -40.95 -26.54 -8.27
N VAL A 9 -41.53 -27.52 -8.94
CA VAL A 9 -40.94 -28.19 -10.12
C VAL A 9 -41.19 -27.31 -11.34
N VAL A 10 -40.10 -26.81 -11.98
CA VAL A 10 -40.16 -26.12 -13.27
C VAL A 10 -39.81 -27.10 -14.37
N SER A 11 -40.78 -27.39 -15.23
CA SER A 11 -40.67 -28.23 -16.42
C SER A 11 -39.87 -27.51 -17.51
N VAL A 12 -38.88 -28.23 -18.08
CA VAL A 12 -38.08 -27.77 -19.22
C VAL A 12 -38.78 -28.19 -20.50
N GLU A 13 -39.30 -27.24 -21.27
CA GLU A 13 -39.77 -27.46 -22.65
C GLU A 13 -38.58 -27.51 -23.64
N ARG A 14 -38.55 -28.56 -24.44
CA ARG A 14 -37.63 -28.77 -25.55
C ARG A 14 -38.02 -27.89 -26.75
N ILE A 15 -37.14 -27.00 -27.17
CA ILE A 15 -37.27 -26.27 -28.46
C ILE A 15 -36.29 -26.88 -29.47
N GLY A 16 -36.87 -27.13 -30.65
CA GLY A 16 -36.34 -27.96 -31.72
C GLY A 16 -35.04 -27.47 -32.39
N VAL A 17 -34.34 -28.47 -32.89
CA VAL A 17 -33.12 -28.37 -33.74
C VAL A 17 -33.49 -27.86 -35.13
N THR A 18 -32.95 -26.72 -35.53
CA THR A 18 -32.92 -26.28 -36.91
C THR A 18 -31.48 -26.25 -37.44
N ARG A 19 -31.34 -26.79 -38.63
CA ARG A 19 -30.19 -27.11 -39.45
C ARG A 19 -29.06 -26.09 -39.46
N ALA A 20 -27.83 -26.62 -39.41
CA ALA A 20 -26.56 -25.95 -39.60
C ALA A 20 -26.45 -25.28 -40.98
N SER A 21 -26.11 -24.00 -40.97
CA SER A 21 -25.53 -23.28 -42.11
C SER A 21 -24.01 -23.37 -41.98
N THR A 22 -23.36 -23.90 -43.02
CA THR A 22 -21.91 -24.01 -43.12
C THR A 22 -21.31 -22.63 -43.37
N ALA A 23 -20.90 -21.94 -42.31
CA ALA A 23 -20.05 -20.76 -42.42
C ALA A 23 -18.58 -21.19 -42.59
N LYS A 24 -18.01 -20.76 -43.73
CA LYS A 24 -16.63 -20.97 -44.13
C LYS A 24 -15.70 -20.33 -43.04
N VAL A 25 -14.99 -21.19 -42.33
CA VAL A 25 -13.96 -20.74 -41.34
C VAL A 25 -12.77 -20.21 -42.14
N LEU A 26 -12.55 -18.92 -42.07
CA LEU A 26 -11.30 -18.29 -42.52
C LEU A 26 -10.18 -18.62 -41.52
N PRO A 27 -8.95 -18.86 -41.98
CA PRO A 27 -7.82 -19.14 -41.10
C PRO A 27 -7.53 -17.89 -40.22
N PRO A 28 -7.02 -18.07 -38.97
CA PRO A 28 -6.74 -16.95 -38.10
C PRO A 28 -5.63 -16.07 -38.69
N GLU A 29 -5.97 -14.81 -38.95
CA GLU A 29 -5.00 -13.78 -39.33
C GLU A 29 -3.94 -13.69 -38.21
N ILE A 30 -2.68 -13.96 -38.58
CA ILE A 30 -1.53 -13.77 -37.69
C ILE A 30 -1.40 -12.25 -37.48
N VAL A 31 -1.98 -11.77 -36.38
CA VAL A 31 -1.73 -10.41 -35.90
C VAL A 31 -0.23 -10.32 -35.58
N LYS A 32 0.52 -9.70 -36.49
CA LYS A 32 1.92 -9.37 -36.28
C LYS A 32 2.00 -8.60 -34.97
N ARG A 33 2.63 -9.20 -33.96
CA ARG A 33 3.02 -8.51 -32.73
C ARG A 33 3.72 -7.22 -33.13
N SER A 34 3.10 -6.09 -32.85
CA SER A 34 3.74 -4.78 -32.91
C SER A 34 4.91 -4.85 -31.93
N THR A 35 6.11 -4.90 -32.45
CA THR A 35 7.33 -4.74 -31.69
C THR A 35 7.38 -3.29 -31.25
N ILE A 36 6.89 -3.02 -30.03
CA ILE A 36 7.17 -1.79 -29.33
C ILE A 36 8.68 -1.78 -29.11
N PRO A 37 9.41 -0.78 -29.59
CA PRO A 37 10.85 -0.74 -29.37
C PRO A 37 11.12 -0.64 -27.84
N PRO A 38 12.05 -1.44 -27.30
CA PRO A 38 12.45 -1.31 -25.91
C PRO A 38 13.45 -0.17 -25.80
N THR A 39 12.98 1.05 -25.63
CA THR A 39 13.85 2.15 -25.15
C THR A 39 13.00 3.31 -24.65
N ALA A 40 12.17 3.09 -23.65
CA ALA A 40 11.97 4.11 -22.63
C ALA A 40 13.11 3.92 -21.63
N ILE A 41 14.02 4.89 -21.58
CA ILE A 41 14.99 4.99 -20.49
C ILE A 41 14.17 4.97 -19.22
N LYS A 42 14.21 3.84 -18.47
CA LYS A 42 13.51 3.71 -17.19
C LYS A 42 13.95 4.90 -16.34
N ALA A 43 13.03 5.78 -15.97
CA ALA A 43 13.34 6.91 -15.10
C ALA A 43 14.16 6.38 -13.91
N THR A 44 15.26 7.06 -13.61
CA THR A 44 16.15 6.63 -12.53
C THR A 44 15.30 6.52 -11.27
N ARG A 45 15.21 5.33 -10.67
CA ARG A 45 14.43 5.09 -9.46
C ARG A 45 15.00 5.91 -8.31
N THR A 46 14.50 7.11 -8.17
CA THR A 46 15.01 8.13 -7.24
C THR A 46 14.91 7.64 -5.79
N TRP A 47 13.93 6.80 -5.50
CA TRP A 47 13.69 6.28 -4.16
C TRP A 47 14.88 5.49 -3.58
N HIS A 48 15.72 4.86 -4.42
CA HIS A 48 16.93 4.17 -3.96
C HIS A 48 17.88 5.09 -3.18
N LYS A 49 17.87 6.39 -3.47
CA LYS A 49 18.73 7.40 -2.80
C LYS A 49 18.28 7.66 -1.36
N PHE A 50 17.01 7.39 -1.06
CA PHE A 50 16.36 7.67 0.22
C PHE A 50 16.07 6.42 1.03
N ALA A 51 16.34 5.26 0.46
CA ALA A 51 16.22 3.97 1.13
C ALA A 51 17.21 3.87 2.30
N VAL A 52 16.74 3.41 3.43
CA VAL A 52 17.62 3.07 4.55
C VAL A 52 18.29 1.72 4.25
N PRO A 53 19.62 1.66 4.16
CA PRO A 53 20.31 0.44 3.76
C PRO A 53 20.24 -0.62 4.86
N VAL A 54 19.65 -1.77 4.51
CA VAL A 54 19.61 -2.96 5.36
C VAL A 54 20.00 -4.17 4.52
N THR A 55 21.03 -4.88 4.95
CA THR A 55 21.44 -6.13 4.29
C THR A 55 20.64 -7.30 4.86
N PRO A 56 19.88 -8.03 4.03
CA PRO A 56 19.20 -9.24 4.45
C PRO A 56 20.18 -10.29 5.02
N ASN A 57 19.84 -10.89 6.15
CA ASN A 57 20.71 -11.84 6.86
C ASN A 57 20.19 -13.29 6.84
N GLY A 58 19.26 -13.59 5.92
CA GLY A 58 18.66 -14.91 5.76
C GLY A 58 17.50 -15.22 6.72
N ARG A 59 17.19 -14.34 7.66
CA ARG A 59 16.02 -14.47 8.54
C ARG A 59 14.75 -13.98 7.85
N PRO A 60 13.56 -14.49 8.23
CA PRO A 60 12.31 -13.90 7.81
C PRO A 60 12.24 -12.41 8.16
N MET A 61 11.85 -11.56 7.21
CA MET A 61 11.85 -10.12 7.35
C MET A 61 10.48 -9.59 7.75
N ILE A 62 10.47 -8.60 8.63
CA ILE A 62 9.26 -7.88 9.01
C ILE A 62 9.47 -6.39 8.74
N ALA A 63 8.57 -5.81 7.92
CA ALA A 63 8.53 -4.36 7.71
C ALA A 63 7.33 -3.77 8.46
N ILE A 64 7.62 -2.82 9.35
CA ILE A 64 6.61 -2.07 10.10
C ILE A 64 6.52 -0.65 9.53
N VAL A 65 5.28 -0.22 9.29
CA VAL A 65 4.97 1.14 8.86
C VAL A 65 4.12 1.80 9.93
N PHE A 66 4.51 3.00 10.37
CA PHE A 66 3.68 3.87 11.19
C PHE A 66 3.04 4.94 10.31
N ASP A 67 1.72 4.88 10.17
CA ASP A 67 0.90 5.88 9.46
C ASP A 67 0.44 7.02 10.39
N ASP A 68 -0.15 8.07 9.82
CA ASP A 68 -0.71 9.25 10.50
C ASP A 68 0.31 10.05 11.35
N LEU A 69 1.59 9.97 11.02
CA LEU A 69 2.61 10.74 11.73
C LEU A 69 2.54 12.24 11.40
N GLY A 70 2.97 13.06 12.35
CA GLY A 70 3.12 14.50 12.19
C GLY A 70 2.05 15.35 12.88
N ILE A 71 0.83 14.86 13.09
CA ILE A 71 -0.27 15.62 13.71
C ILE A 71 -0.12 15.64 15.24
N ASP A 72 -0.11 14.46 15.86
CA ASP A 72 0.19 14.35 17.28
C ASP A 72 1.70 14.24 17.48
N LYS A 73 2.33 15.39 17.76
CA LYS A 73 3.78 15.46 17.90
C LYS A 73 4.33 14.60 19.05
N SER A 74 3.56 14.46 20.14
CA SER A 74 3.98 13.65 21.27
C SER A 74 4.02 12.18 20.92
N ARG A 75 2.96 11.67 20.30
CA ARG A 75 2.89 10.28 19.86
C ARG A 75 3.83 10.00 18.70
N THR A 76 3.98 10.94 17.75
CA THR A 76 4.97 10.84 16.68
C THR A 76 6.38 10.68 17.25
N ARG A 77 6.78 11.50 18.21
CA ARG A 77 8.10 11.40 18.85
C ARG A 77 8.30 10.04 19.54
N ARG A 78 7.28 9.52 20.19
CA ARG A 78 7.33 8.20 20.82
C ARG A 78 7.43 7.06 19.80
N ALA A 79 6.76 7.16 18.64
CA ALA A 79 6.91 6.21 17.55
C ALA A 79 8.33 6.23 16.97
N ILE A 80 8.89 7.42 16.76
CA ILE A 80 10.28 7.61 16.31
C ILE A 80 11.30 7.03 17.29
N ALA A 81 11.02 7.07 18.58
CA ALA A 81 11.93 6.53 19.60
C ALA A 81 11.90 4.99 19.74
N LEU A 82 11.02 4.30 19.02
CA LEU A 82 10.99 2.84 19.00
C LEU A 82 12.20 2.26 18.26
N PRO A 83 12.66 1.04 18.62
CA PRO A 83 13.73 0.37 17.88
C PRO A 83 13.40 0.22 16.38
N GLY A 84 14.35 0.60 15.50
CA GLY A 84 14.22 0.53 14.05
C GLY A 84 15.23 -0.41 13.39
N PRO A 85 15.33 -0.35 12.05
CA PRO A 85 14.66 0.59 11.15
C PRO A 85 13.21 0.24 10.83
N MET A 86 12.35 1.25 10.78
CA MET A 86 10.95 1.14 10.35
C MET A 86 10.65 2.18 9.26
N SER A 87 9.51 2.07 8.58
CA SER A 87 9.04 3.07 7.62
C SER A 87 8.05 4.02 8.32
N MET A 88 8.38 5.31 8.32
CA MET A 88 7.63 6.36 8.99
C MET A 88 6.86 7.20 7.97
N SER A 89 5.53 7.11 7.96
CA SER A 89 4.65 7.73 6.97
C SER A 89 3.97 8.98 7.55
N PHE A 90 4.37 10.14 7.02
CA PHE A 90 3.96 11.44 7.52
C PHE A 90 2.83 12.03 6.68
N LEU A 91 1.79 12.52 7.35
CA LEU A 91 0.69 13.25 6.73
C LEU A 91 1.19 14.54 6.07
N THR A 92 0.81 14.76 4.83
CA THR A 92 1.29 15.88 4.00
C THR A 92 0.86 17.25 4.51
N TYR A 93 -0.17 17.31 5.33
CA TYR A 93 -0.72 18.56 5.91
C TYR A 93 -0.30 18.79 7.37
N ALA A 94 0.58 17.96 7.91
CA ALA A 94 1.07 18.15 9.27
C ALA A 94 1.90 19.44 9.40
N ASN A 95 1.70 20.16 10.51
CA ASN A 95 2.45 21.38 10.81
C ASN A 95 3.83 21.05 11.38
N ARG A 96 4.86 21.81 10.94
CA ARG A 96 6.26 21.63 11.39
C ARG A 96 6.71 20.16 11.21
N VAL A 97 6.33 19.57 10.08
CA VAL A 97 6.61 18.15 9.79
C VAL A 97 8.09 17.91 9.55
N ILE A 98 8.83 18.88 9.03
CA ILE A 98 10.26 18.76 8.70
C ILE A 98 11.08 18.37 9.94
N GLU A 99 10.90 19.06 11.07
CA GLU A 99 11.61 18.75 12.32
C GLU A 99 11.36 17.30 12.79
N GLN A 100 10.16 16.79 12.58
CA GLN A 100 9.79 15.42 12.97
C GLN A 100 10.37 14.39 12.00
N ILE A 101 10.43 14.73 10.71
CA ILE A 101 11.07 13.92 9.66
C ILE A 101 12.57 13.81 9.90
N ASP A 102 13.23 14.92 10.20
CA ASP A 102 14.67 14.92 10.48
C ASP A 102 15.00 14.08 11.71
N ALA A 103 14.20 14.19 12.78
CA ALA A 103 14.33 13.32 13.95
C ALA A 103 14.13 11.82 13.61
N ALA A 104 13.21 11.50 12.69
CA ALA A 104 12.99 10.11 12.26
C ALA A 104 14.17 9.58 11.45
N ARG A 105 14.77 10.40 10.59
CA ARG A 105 15.99 10.05 9.84
C ARG A 105 17.19 9.86 10.77
N GLU A 106 17.38 10.75 11.73
CA GLU A 106 18.43 10.65 12.74
C GLU A 106 18.30 9.37 13.59
N ALA A 107 17.07 8.92 13.85
CA ALA A 107 16.78 7.66 14.49
C ALA A 107 16.95 6.42 13.57
N GLY A 108 17.33 6.62 12.29
CA GLY A 108 17.55 5.54 11.33
C GLY A 108 16.29 4.98 10.68
N HIS A 109 15.20 5.72 10.70
CA HIS A 109 13.95 5.32 10.07
C HIS A 109 13.84 5.81 8.61
N GLU A 110 13.15 5.02 7.79
CA GLU A 110 12.83 5.35 6.42
C GLU A 110 11.60 6.26 6.35
N ILE A 111 11.61 7.25 5.45
CA ILE A 111 10.53 8.23 5.33
C ILE A 111 9.60 7.90 4.18
N TRP A 112 8.30 7.95 4.45
CA TRP A 112 7.21 7.81 3.49
C TRP A 112 6.26 9.00 3.59
N MET A 113 5.53 9.24 2.52
CA MET A 113 4.55 10.31 2.46
C MET A 113 3.13 9.74 2.50
N HIS A 114 2.34 10.15 3.50
CA HIS A 114 0.97 9.69 3.70
C HIS A 114 -0.02 10.62 3.00
N VAL A 115 -0.49 10.22 1.82
CA VAL A 115 -1.27 11.08 0.92
C VAL A 115 -2.76 10.89 1.14
N PRO A 116 -3.53 11.97 1.42
CA PRO A 116 -4.98 11.92 1.60
C PRO A 116 -5.71 11.47 0.34
N MET A 117 -6.52 10.42 0.47
CA MET A 117 -7.35 9.88 -0.61
C MET A 117 -8.78 9.66 -0.13
N GLU A 118 -9.76 9.81 -1.03
CA GLU A 118 -11.19 9.77 -0.72
C GLU A 118 -11.61 8.45 -0.05
N PRO A 119 -12.16 8.49 1.19
CA PRO A 119 -12.77 7.33 1.83
C PRO A 119 -14.17 7.05 1.28
N SER A 120 -14.68 5.84 1.49
CA SER A 120 -16.06 5.47 1.14
C SER A 120 -17.08 6.15 2.05
N SER A 121 -16.74 6.39 3.31
CA SER A 121 -17.58 7.13 4.25
C SER A 121 -17.44 8.65 4.02
N ARG A 122 -18.58 9.31 3.83
CA ARG A 122 -18.65 10.78 3.69
C ARG A 122 -18.58 11.52 5.03
N SER A 123 -18.70 10.81 6.15
CA SER A 123 -18.68 11.40 7.49
C SER A 123 -17.26 11.54 8.05
N ILE A 124 -16.26 11.06 7.35
CA ILE A 124 -14.86 11.09 7.79
C ILE A 124 -14.12 12.10 6.91
N ASP A 125 -13.47 13.07 7.56
CA ASP A 125 -12.64 14.06 6.88
C ASP A 125 -11.21 13.49 6.68
N PRO A 126 -10.77 13.27 5.43
CA PRO A 126 -9.41 12.82 5.14
C PRO A 126 -8.36 13.95 5.16
N GLY A 127 -8.76 15.17 5.45
CA GLY A 127 -7.88 16.34 5.45
C GLY A 127 -7.87 17.10 4.12
N PRO A 128 -7.00 18.11 3.97
CA PRO A 128 -6.95 18.96 2.79
C PRO A 128 -6.29 18.28 1.59
N LYS A 129 -6.59 18.82 0.39
CA LYS A 129 -5.97 18.37 -0.88
C LYS A 129 -6.15 16.89 -1.20
N VAL A 130 -7.28 16.35 -0.76
CA VAL A 130 -7.68 14.96 -0.97
C VAL A 130 -7.72 14.62 -2.46
N LEU A 131 -7.26 13.43 -2.81
CA LEU A 131 -7.48 12.86 -4.13
C LEU A 131 -8.90 12.28 -4.19
N LEU A 132 -9.78 12.94 -4.94
CA LEU A 132 -11.19 12.58 -5.07
C LEU A 132 -11.44 11.78 -6.34
N ARG A 133 -12.23 10.71 -6.27
CA ARG A 133 -12.63 9.89 -7.41
C ARG A 133 -13.30 10.68 -8.53
N GLY A 134 -14.06 11.72 -8.19
CA GLY A 134 -14.79 12.56 -9.16
C GLY A 134 -13.99 13.75 -9.69
N ALA A 135 -12.77 13.97 -9.22
CA ALA A 135 -11.94 15.08 -9.64
C ALA A 135 -11.40 14.89 -11.07
N SER A 136 -11.21 16.00 -11.79
CA SER A 136 -10.54 15.98 -13.09
C SER A 136 -9.07 15.53 -12.97
N ARG A 137 -8.51 15.01 -14.06
CA ARG A 137 -7.08 14.63 -14.10
C ARG A 137 -6.16 15.80 -13.70
N LYS A 138 -6.49 17.02 -14.12
CA LYS A 138 -5.72 18.22 -13.77
C LYS A 138 -5.78 18.53 -12.27
N GLU A 139 -6.93 18.35 -11.67
CA GLU A 139 -7.12 18.57 -10.23
C GLU A 139 -6.41 17.50 -9.41
N LEU A 140 -6.51 16.23 -9.80
CA LEU A 140 -5.76 15.12 -9.16
C LEU A 140 -4.26 15.38 -9.21
N ALA A 141 -3.73 15.73 -10.39
CA ALA A 141 -2.31 16.04 -10.56
C ALA A 141 -1.87 17.20 -9.65
N ARG A 142 -2.64 18.30 -9.61
CA ARG A 142 -2.34 19.45 -8.76
C ARG A 142 -2.36 19.11 -7.26
N ASN A 143 -3.34 18.34 -6.80
CA ASN A 143 -3.44 17.96 -5.38
C ASN A 143 -2.34 16.97 -4.98
N LEU A 144 -2.00 16.05 -5.89
CA LEU A 144 -0.89 15.13 -5.70
C LEU A 144 0.46 15.86 -5.67
N GLU A 145 0.71 16.75 -6.63
CA GLU A 145 1.91 17.59 -6.67
C GLU A 145 2.06 18.42 -5.39
N TRP A 146 0.98 19.06 -4.93
CA TRP A 146 1.00 19.76 -3.66
C TRP A 146 1.42 18.86 -2.49
N SER A 147 0.97 17.61 -2.46
CA SER A 147 1.38 16.65 -1.46
C SER A 147 2.86 16.29 -1.59
N LEU A 148 3.31 15.97 -2.81
CA LEU A 148 4.67 15.50 -3.10
C LEU A 148 5.75 16.58 -2.87
N ASP A 149 5.36 17.85 -2.83
CA ASP A 149 6.26 18.99 -2.62
C ASP A 149 6.30 19.48 -1.15
N ARG A 150 5.68 18.73 -0.21
CA ARG A 150 5.64 19.13 1.21
C ARG A 150 6.95 18.92 1.96
N PHE A 151 7.71 17.94 1.56
CA PHE A 151 9.05 17.62 2.08
C PHE A 151 9.78 16.72 1.10
N ASP A 152 11.09 16.63 1.25
CA ASP A 152 11.97 15.84 0.39
C ASP A 152 12.50 14.58 1.10
N GLY A 153 13.19 13.71 0.36
CA GLY A 153 13.94 12.59 0.92
C GLY A 153 13.07 11.46 1.43
N TYR A 154 11.96 11.19 0.75
CA TYR A 154 11.08 10.05 1.00
C TYR A 154 11.19 9.01 -0.11
N VAL A 155 10.95 7.74 0.25
CA VAL A 155 11.04 6.60 -0.68
C VAL A 155 9.83 6.54 -1.61
N GLY A 156 8.66 6.83 -1.09
CA GLY A 156 7.42 6.71 -1.84
C GLY A 156 6.23 7.27 -1.07
N ILE A 157 5.06 6.95 -1.57
CA ILE A 157 3.81 7.32 -0.92
C ILE A 157 3.01 6.10 -0.52
N ASN A 158 2.18 6.25 0.51
CA ASN A 158 1.05 5.36 0.76
C ASN A 158 -0.24 6.14 0.96
N ASN A 159 -1.38 5.46 0.84
CA ASN A 159 -2.67 6.11 0.92
C ASN A 159 -3.14 6.28 2.36
N HIS A 160 -3.38 7.56 2.77
CA HIS A 160 -4.19 7.88 3.94
C HIS A 160 -5.67 7.70 3.58
N MET A 161 -6.37 6.82 4.31
CA MET A 161 -7.71 6.40 3.94
C MET A 161 -7.79 5.86 2.51
N GLY A 162 -8.68 6.40 1.66
CA GLY A 162 -8.70 6.12 0.23
C GLY A 162 -9.50 4.90 -0.18
N SER A 163 -10.35 4.33 0.67
CA SER A 163 -11.13 3.13 0.32
C SER A 163 -12.01 3.30 -0.93
N ARG A 164 -12.43 4.53 -1.27
CA ARG A 164 -13.16 4.85 -2.49
C ARG A 164 -12.22 5.20 -3.65
N PHE A 165 -11.17 5.96 -3.38
CA PHE A 165 -10.24 6.41 -4.42
C PHE A 165 -9.37 5.29 -4.95
N THR A 166 -8.78 4.46 -4.09
CA THR A 166 -7.90 3.37 -4.52
C THR A 166 -8.64 2.31 -5.37
N ALA A 167 -9.95 2.17 -5.22
CA ALA A 167 -10.80 1.34 -6.09
C ALA A 167 -11.06 1.96 -7.49
N HIS A 168 -10.62 3.20 -7.75
CA HIS A 168 -10.83 3.91 -9.00
C HIS A 168 -9.58 3.87 -9.87
N LEU A 169 -9.52 2.92 -10.81
CA LEU A 169 -8.36 2.71 -11.69
C LEU A 169 -7.87 3.98 -12.40
N PRO A 170 -8.75 4.81 -13.04
CA PRO A 170 -8.27 6.03 -13.71
C PRO A 170 -7.57 7.02 -12.76
N GLY A 171 -8.05 7.17 -11.52
CA GLY A 171 -7.40 7.98 -10.50
C GLY A 171 -6.03 7.41 -10.09
N MET A 172 -5.97 6.10 -9.84
CA MET A 172 -4.71 5.43 -9.51
C MET A 172 -3.69 5.49 -10.66
N GLN A 173 -4.13 5.48 -11.92
CA GLN A 173 -3.24 5.69 -13.08
C GLN A 173 -2.61 7.08 -13.09
N VAL A 174 -3.34 8.12 -12.68
CA VAL A 174 -2.77 9.47 -12.53
C VAL A 174 -1.69 9.47 -11.45
N VAL A 175 -1.96 8.84 -10.30
CA VAL A 175 -0.99 8.71 -9.21
C VAL A 175 0.26 7.98 -9.68
N MET A 176 0.11 6.79 -10.27
CA MET A 176 1.27 5.99 -10.70
C MET A 176 2.08 6.65 -11.81
N SER A 177 1.43 7.38 -12.73
CA SER A 177 2.14 8.15 -13.76
C SER A 177 3.06 9.23 -13.16
N GLU A 178 2.63 9.88 -12.08
CA GLU A 178 3.44 10.88 -11.39
C GLU A 178 4.55 10.24 -10.54
N LEU A 179 4.27 9.10 -9.90
CA LEU A 179 5.30 8.35 -9.16
C LEU A 179 6.40 7.81 -10.07
N ASP A 180 6.05 7.26 -11.24
CA ASP A 180 7.02 6.83 -12.24
C ASP A 180 7.88 8.00 -12.70
N ARG A 181 7.27 9.15 -13.05
CA ARG A 181 7.97 10.36 -13.46
C ARG A 181 8.98 10.86 -12.43
N ARG A 182 8.67 10.72 -11.12
CA ARG A 182 9.56 11.12 -10.01
C ARG A 182 10.49 9.98 -9.56
N GLY A 183 10.30 8.77 -10.05
CA GLY A 183 11.06 7.58 -9.64
C GLY A 183 10.78 7.17 -8.20
N LEU A 184 9.53 7.30 -7.74
CA LEU A 184 9.07 7.01 -6.39
C LEU A 184 8.35 5.66 -6.32
N ALA A 185 8.32 5.04 -5.14
CA ALA A 185 7.62 3.80 -4.87
C ALA A 185 6.17 4.04 -4.34
N PHE A 186 5.36 2.99 -4.38
CA PHE A 186 4.00 2.98 -3.84
C PHE A 186 3.82 1.87 -2.80
N LEU A 187 3.22 2.19 -1.65
CA LEU A 187 2.74 1.20 -0.68
C LEU A 187 1.21 1.26 -0.63
N ASP A 188 0.55 0.18 -1.02
CA ASP A 188 -0.91 0.05 -0.87
C ASP A 188 -1.25 -0.28 0.59
N SER A 189 -1.87 0.68 1.30
CA SER A 189 -2.36 0.48 2.68
C SER A 189 -3.57 -0.46 2.77
N VAL A 190 -4.12 -0.89 1.63
CA VAL A 190 -5.26 -1.82 1.51
C VAL A 190 -6.45 -1.41 2.37
N THR A 191 -6.89 -0.16 2.23
CA THR A 191 -8.12 0.34 2.89
C THR A 191 -9.40 -0.15 2.22
N SER A 192 -9.26 -0.81 1.06
CA SER A 192 -10.32 -1.49 0.32
C SER A 192 -9.79 -2.78 -0.32
N GLY A 193 -10.55 -3.86 -0.22
CA GLY A 193 -10.28 -5.10 -0.96
C GLY A 193 -10.43 -4.95 -2.49
N GLN A 194 -10.96 -3.83 -2.97
CA GLN A 194 -11.14 -3.50 -4.39
C GLN A 194 -10.03 -2.58 -4.92
N SER A 195 -8.93 -2.37 -4.17
CA SER A 195 -7.86 -1.49 -4.60
C SER A 195 -7.32 -1.87 -5.99
N GLN A 196 -7.15 -0.86 -6.84
CA GLN A 196 -6.52 -0.93 -8.15
C GLN A 196 -5.04 -0.52 -8.11
N GLY A 197 -4.49 -0.28 -6.90
CA GLY A 197 -3.12 0.17 -6.70
C GLY A 197 -2.11 -0.74 -7.39
N ARG A 198 -2.16 -2.06 -7.10
CA ARG A 198 -1.29 -3.06 -7.75
C ARG A 198 -1.39 -3.03 -9.27
N LYS A 199 -2.60 -3.02 -9.82
CA LYS A 199 -2.83 -3.03 -11.27
C LYS A 199 -2.26 -1.78 -11.93
N ALA A 200 -2.47 -0.62 -11.34
CA ALA A 200 -1.97 0.64 -11.85
C ALA A 200 -0.44 0.74 -11.74
N ALA A 201 0.16 0.27 -10.62
CA ALA A 201 1.61 0.25 -10.42
C ALA A 201 2.32 -0.64 -11.45
N ILE A 202 1.83 -1.87 -11.67
CA ILE A 202 2.38 -2.77 -12.69
C ILE A 202 2.31 -2.13 -14.08
N ALA A 203 1.18 -1.52 -14.43
CA ALA A 203 1.00 -0.91 -15.75
C ALA A 203 1.92 0.31 -15.98
N ALA A 204 2.28 1.03 -14.92
CA ALA A 204 3.18 2.19 -14.97
C ALA A 204 4.66 1.83 -14.73
N GLY A 205 4.99 0.61 -14.33
CA GLY A 205 6.36 0.20 -13.98
C GLY A 205 6.85 0.78 -12.64
N VAL A 206 5.93 1.18 -11.76
CA VAL A 206 6.23 1.69 -10.41
C VAL A 206 6.51 0.52 -9.47
N ASP A 207 7.57 0.60 -8.68
CA ASP A 207 7.83 -0.35 -7.61
C ASP A 207 6.78 -0.20 -6.53
N PHE A 208 6.21 -1.33 -6.08
CA PHE A 208 5.13 -1.28 -5.10
C PHE A 208 5.22 -2.40 -4.07
N ALA A 209 4.68 -2.11 -2.90
CA ALA A 209 4.44 -3.07 -1.83
C ALA A 209 2.95 -3.03 -1.42
N ILE A 210 2.51 -4.08 -0.75
CA ILE A 210 1.11 -4.22 -0.30
C ILE A 210 1.12 -4.64 1.17
N ARG A 211 0.37 -3.95 2.00
CA ARG A 211 0.19 -4.32 3.40
C ARG A 211 -0.42 -5.72 3.55
N ASN A 212 0.19 -6.53 4.38
CA ASN A 212 -0.36 -7.83 4.76
C ASN A 212 -1.27 -7.72 6.01
N ILE A 213 -0.83 -7.03 7.04
CA ILE A 213 -1.51 -6.98 8.34
C ILE A 213 -1.78 -5.54 8.76
N PHE A 214 -2.99 -5.28 9.28
CA PHE A 214 -3.34 -4.03 9.95
C PHE A 214 -3.25 -4.25 11.47
N ILE A 215 -2.27 -3.62 12.12
CA ILE A 215 -1.89 -3.89 13.52
C ILE A 215 -3.01 -3.48 14.48
N ASP A 216 -3.55 -2.28 14.30
CA ASP A 216 -4.43 -1.61 15.26
C ASP A 216 -5.78 -1.22 14.66
N HIS A 217 -6.35 -2.10 13.81
CA HIS A 217 -7.71 -1.93 13.29
C HIS A 217 -8.75 -1.85 14.44
N GLN A 218 -8.46 -2.47 15.56
CA GLN A 218 -9.12 -2.27 16.84
C GLN A 218 -8.09 -1.72 17.83
N ASN A 219 -8.46 -0.63 18.52
CA ASN A 219 -7.59 0.00 19.51
C ASN A 219 -7.66 -0.76 20.85
N ASP A 220 -7.17 -2.00 20.85
CA ASP A 220 -7.13 -2.90 21.97
C ASP A 220 -5.79 -3.67 22.02
N VAL A 221 -5.12 -3.69 23.18
CA VAL A 221 -3.78 -4.30 23.35
C VAL A 221 -3.80 -5.80 23.06
N VAL A 222 -4.87 -6.51 23.44
CA VAL A 222 -4.97 -7.95 23.20
C VAL A 222 -5.07 -8.22 21.70
N ILE A 223 -5.92 -7.46 20.99
CA ILE A 223 -6.07 -7.58 19.54
C ILE A 223 -4.77 -7.19 18.84
N ILE A 224 -4.12 -6.12 19.24
CA ILE A 224 -2.82 -5.69 18.68
C ILE A 224 -1.79 -6.82 18.83
N ASN A 225 -1.66 -7.42 20.01
CA ASN A 225 -0.73 -8.53 20.23
C ASN A 225 -1.06 -9.75 19.36
N GLN A 226 -2.34 -10.04 19.12
CA GLN A 226 -2.76 -11.09 18.19
C GLN A 226 -2.33 -10.77 16.75
N GLN A 227 -2.43 -9.49 16.32
CA GLN A 227 -1.94 -9.09 15.00
C GLN A 227 -0.42 -9.20 14.89
N LEU A 228 0.33 -8.83 15.94
CA LEU A 228 1.78 -9.01 16.00
C LEU A 228 2.19 -10.49 15.87
N ALA A 229 1.48 -11.39 16.52
CA ALA A 229 1.71 -12.83 16.36
C ALA A 229 1.41 -13.33 14.92
N LYS A 230 0.37 -12.78 14.27
CA LYS A 230 0.05 -13.10 12.87
C LYS A 230 1.13 -12.60 11.92
N ILE A 231 1.73 -11.42 12.17
CA ILE A 231 2.85 -10.90 11.38
C ILE A 231 4.02 -11.88 11.43
N GLU A 232 4.38 -12.36 12.62
CA GLU A 232 5.46 -13.34 12.77
C GLU A 232 5.16 -14.65 12.05
N ALA A 233 3.94 -15.19 12.21
CA ALA A 233 3.54 -16.41 11.53
C ALA A 233 3.59 -16.26 10.00
N LEU A 234 3.16 -15.12 9.48
CA LEU A 234 3.19 -14.84 8.05
C LEU A 234 4.62 -14.70 7.54
N ALA A 235 5.48 -13.95 8.25
CA ALA A 235 6.88 -13.79 7.88
C ALA A 235 7.63 -15.15 7.86
N ARG A 236 7.38 -16.03 8.84
CA ARG A 236 7.94 -17.40 8.82
C ARG A 236 7.48 -18.21 7.61
N LYS A 237 6.20 -18.04 7.20
CA LYS A 237 5.60 -18.85 6.11
C LYS A 237 6.11 -18.45 4.73
N GLN A 238 6.27 -17.13 4.47
CA GLN A 238 6.55 -16.60 3.12
C GLN A 238 7.87 -15.81 3.01
N GLY A 239 8.67 -15.79 4.08
CA GLY A 239 9.95 -15.08 4.11
C GLY A 239 9.87 -13.61 4.54
N HIS A 240 8.72 -12.98 4.41
CA HIS A 240 8.53 -11.57 4.82
C HIS A 240 7.08 -11.26 5.22
N ALA A 241 6.86 -10.15 5.94
CA ALA A 241 5.53 -9.58 6.17
C ALA A 241 5.61 -8.06 6.30
N ILE A 242 4.58 -7.38 5.77
CA ILE A 242 4.41 -5.92 5.86
C ILE A 242 3.20 -5.63 6.74
N ALA A 243 3.40 -4.82 7.77
CA ALA A 243 2.34 -4.42 8.67
C ALA A 243 2.29 -2.91 8.87
N ILE A 244 1.06 -2.38 8.94
CA ILE A 244 0.79 -0.96 9.17
C ILE A 244 0.08 -0.80 10.51
N GLY A 245 0.53 0.18 11.30
CA GLY A 245 -0.13 0.65 12.51
C GLY A 245 -0.04 2.17 12.64
N HIS A 246 -0.69 2.72 13.66
CA HIS A 246 -0.73 4.15 13.93
C HIS A 246 -0.10 4.45 15.30
N PRO A 247 0.36 5.68 15.58
CA PRO A 247 0.99 6.04 16.84
C PRO A 247 -0.05 6.24 17.97
N ARG A 248 -0.97 5.27 18.10
CA ARG A 248 -1.96 5.27 19.19
C ARG A 248 -1.34 4.76 20.47
N GLU A 249 -1.88 5.18 21.60
CA GLU A 249 -1.32 4.82 22.91
C GLU A 249 -1.14 3.32 23.10
N ARG A 250 -2.18 2.54 22.78
CA ARG A 250 -2.15 1.08 22.93
C ARG A 250 -1.24 0.39 21.92
N THR A 251 -1.10 0.97 20.72
CA THR A 251 -0.17 0.48 19.70
C THR A 251 1.26 0.66 20.16
N LEU A 252 1.63 1.86 20.63
CA LEU A 252 2.95 2.14 21.13
C LEU A 252 3.31 1.28 22.35
N GLN A 253 2.34 1.08 23.27
CA GLN A 253 2.48 0.20 24.42
C GLN A 253 2.79 -1.25 24.05
N ALA A 254 2.12 -1.79 23.05
CA ALA A 254 2.32 -3.17 22.60
C ALA A 254 3.59 -3.33 21.75
N MET A 255 3.90 -2.34 20.90
CA MET A 255 5.02 -2.39 19.97
C MET A 255 6.39 -2.33 20.64
N ALA A 256 6.57 -1.54 21.70
CA ALA A 256 7.87 -1.34 22.34
C ALA A 256 8.49 -2.69 22.80
N PRO A 257 7.86 -3.48 23.68
CA PRO A 257 8.43 -4.75 24.12
C PRO A 257 8.50 -5.79 23.00
N TRP A 258 7.59 -5.71 22.02
CA TRP A 258 7.61 -6.61 20.87
C TRP A 258 8.84 -6.38 19.99
N LEU A 259 9.17 -5.12 19.68
CA LEU A 259 10.34 -4.74 18.88
C LEU A 259 11.66 -5.10 19.59
N GLU A 260 11.79 -4.87 20.88
CA GLU A 260 12.98 -5.25 21.66
C GLU A 260 13.31 -6.75 21.56
N GLY A 261 12.30 -7.59 21.43
CA GLY A 261 12.49 -9.04 21.35
C GLY A 261 12.53 -9.62 19.93
N ILE A 262 12.39 -8.82 18.86
CA ILE A 262 12.13 -9.32 17.52
C ILE A 262 13.28 -10.18 16.94
N GLU A 263 14.51 -9.77 17.15
CA GLU A 263 15.69 -10.51 16.71
C GLU A 263 15.89 -11.83 17.46
N LYS A 264 15.62 -11.83 18.76
CA LYS A 264 15.67 -13.05 19.61
C LYS A 264 14.64 -14.08 19.16
N ARG A 265 13.52 -13.63 18.61
CA ARG A 265 12.49 -14.50 18.02
C ARG A 265 12.81 -14.94 16.59
N GLY A 266 13.99 -14.56 16.06
CA GLY A 266 14.51 -15.04 14.78
C GLY A 266 14.04 -14.25 13.57
N PHE A 267 13.61 -13.00 13.71
CA PHE A 267 13.25 -12.13 12.63
C PHE A 267 14.27 -11.03 12.40
N GLN A 268 14.23 -10.43 11.21
CA GLN A 268 14.94 -9.21 10.90
C GLN A 268 13.92 -8.07 10.65
N LEU A 269 14.04 -6.98 11.40
CA LEU A 269 13.29 -5.77 11.13
C LEU A 269 13.93 -5.04 9.96
N VAL A 270 13.13 -4.66 8.96
CA VAL A 270 13.60 -3.99 7.74
C VAL A 270 12.63 -2.87 7.34
N PRO A 271 13.10 -1.80 6.66
CA PRO A 271 12.20 -0.85 6.02
C PRO A 271 11.56 -1.45 4.76
N ILE A 272 10.50 -0.80 4.25
CA ILE A 272 9.81 -1.25 3.03
C ILE A 272 10.75 -1.31 1.83
N SER A 273 11.67 -0.36 1.70
CA SER A 273 12.63 -0.32 0.59
C SER A 273 13.47 -1.59 0.45
N THR A 274 13.82 -2.25 1.56
CA THR A 274 14.53 -3.54 1.52
C THR A 274 13.72 -4.62 0.80
N LEU A 275 12.41 -4.69 1.06
CA LEU A 275 11.52 -5.64 0.39
C LEU A 275 11.30 -5.29 -1.08
N LEU A 276 11.22 -4.00 -1.43
CA LEU A 276 11.12 -3.54 -2.81
C LEU A 276 12.38 -3.91 -3.63
N GLN A 277 13.57 -3.79 -3.03
CA GLN A 277 14.82 -4.16 -3.68
C GLN A 277 14.91 -5.65 -4.01
N GLN A 278 14.38 -6.52 -3.15
CA GLN A 278 14.33 -7.96 -3.42
C GLN A 278 13.43 -8.32 -4.59
N GLN A 279 12.23 -7.71 -4.68
CA GLN A 279 11.30 -7.94 -5.79
C GLN A 279 11.87 -7.54 -7.15
N THR A 280 12.86 -6.67 -7.18
CA THR A 280 13.49 -6.17 -8.42
C THR A 280 14.62 -7.11 -8.89
N GLN A 281 15.12 -7.98 -8.02
CA GLN A 281 16.21 -8.93 -8.31
C GLN A 281 15.72 -10.31 -8.76
N GLU A 282 14.43 -10.63 -8.53
CA GLU A 282 13.73 -11.81 -9.05
C GLU A 282 13.11 -11.54 -10.44
#